data_1a7416dfdcb2a3c7b9fc500d56f4050c
#
_entry.id   1a7416dfdcb2a3c7b9fc500d56f4050c
#
_cell.length_a   1.000
_cell.length_b   1.000
_cell.length_c   1.000
_cell.angle_alpha   90.00
_cell.angle_beta   90.00
_cell.angle_gamma   90.00
#
_symmetry.space_group_name_H-M   'P 1'
#
loop_
_entity.id
_entity.type
_entity.pdbx_description
1 polymer ?
#
loop_
_entity_poly.entity_id
_entity_poly.type
_entity_poly.pdbx_seq_one_letter_code
_entity_poly.pdbx_strand_id
1 'polypeptide(L)'
;EEGGSPCLVGHNEYPKLAKRQRLFTSTFQNFYPEQSVKFISFTANSRAPISEKEGGLKGSENTSRGRSLLFLCAALSIAGILGRNVPVYIPENGFIGLNIPLTGGRKGTCSTRTTHPYFLRQFNDVLKQVGIQNTIINFFAYNTKREIVQQVKDTNAFKSCYADTISCSHPCLARYNKNGSKEYPINCGYCYPCLIRKSSLLDIDEIKKYSYKGEAYEFLMAYEESEKSADLRAVLGSIYRCKHSSDKELKRDIRCVGELTEEEVGK
;
A
#
# COMPACT_ATOMS: atom_id res chain seq x y z
N GLU A 1 -10.68 7.02 18.63
CA GLU A 1 -11.47 7.23 19.86
C GLU A 1 -11.63 8.73 20.23
N GLU A 2 -11.09 9.65 19.44
CA GLU A 2 -11.20 11.10 19.70
C GLU A 2 -12.47 11.75 19.10
N GLY A 3 -13.52 10.99 18.82
CA GLY A 3 -14.85 11.54 18.43
C GLY A 3 -14.88 12.34 17.12
N GLY A 4 -13.87 12.25 16.30
CA GLY A 4 -13.78 12.97 15.02
C GLY A 4 -14.57 12.30 13.90
N SER A 5 -15.08 13.09 12.96
CA SER A 5 -15.70 12.59 11.73
C SER A 5 -14.63 12.34 10.65
N PRO A 6 -14.31 11.09 10.30
CA PRO A 6 -13.27 10.82 9.33
C PRO A 6 -13.70 11.20 7.91
N CYS A 7 -12.78 11.80 7.15
CA CYS A 7 -12.92 12.01 5.72
C CYS A 7 -11.98 11.07 4.96
N LEU A 8 -12.54 10.08 4.29
CA LEU A 8 -11.78 9.14 3.48
C LEU A 8 -11.51 9.77 2.10
N VAL A 9 -10.26 9.72 1.66
CA VAL A 9 -9.83 10.24 0.35
C VAL A 9 -9.38 9.08 -0.52
N GLY A 10 -9.97 8.91 -1.69
CA GLY A 10 -9.68 7.82 -2.59
C GLY A 10 -9.39 8.25 -4.02
N HIS A 11 -8.41 7.60 -4.66
CA HIS A 11 -8.18 7.76 -6.10
C HIS A 11 -9.05 6.77 -6.89
N ASN A 12 -9.74 7.30 -7.88
CA ASN A 12 -10.64 6.56 -8.74
C ASN A 12 -9.89 6.05 -9.99
N GLU A 13 -9.11 4.99 -9.83
CA GLU A 13 -8.28 4.44 -10.91
C GLU A 13 -9.12 3.71 -11.96
N TYR A 14 -10.16 2.98 -11.53
CA TYR A 14 -11.11 2.29 -12.42
C TYR A 14 -12.47 2.08 -11.74
N PRO A 15 -13.57 1.95 -12.53
CA PRO A 15 -14.95 1.98 -11.97
C PRO A 15 -15.24 0.92 -10.90
N LYS A 16 -14.70 -0.30 -11.06
CA LYS A 16 -14.92 -1.37 -10.07
C LYS A 16 -14.23 -1.11 -8.73
N LEU A 17 -13.09 -0.42 -8.74
CA LEU A 17 -12.41 0.01 -7.51
C LEU A 17 -13.24 1.10 -6.81
N ALA A 18 -13.71 2.08 -7.55
CA ALA A 18 -14.59 3.13 -7.01
C ALA A 18 -15.84 2.56 -6.34
N LYS A 19 -16.45 1.53 -6.95
CA LYS A 19 -17.60 0.83 -6.36
C LYS A 19 -17.24 0.19 -5.01
N ARG A 20 -16.07 -0.47 -4.90
CA ARG A 20 -15.59 -1.06 -3.63
C ARG A 20 -15.29 0.00 -2.57
N GLN A 21 -14.66 1.11 -2.94
CA GLN A 21 -14.40 2.21 -2.01
C GLN A 21 -15.69 2.76 -1.40
N ARG A 22 -16.74 2.95 -2.22
CA ARG A 22 -18.06 3.37 -1.72
C ARG A 22 -18.72 2.30 -0.83
N LEU A 23 -18.58 1.02 -1.18
CA LEU A 23 -19.08 -0.08 -0.34
C LEU A 23 -18.43 -0.04 1.05
N PHE A 24 -17.11 0.13 1.13
CA PHE A 24 -16.42 0.26 2.42
C PHE A 24 -16.91 1.47 3.21
N THR A 25 -17.09 2.61 2.56
CA THR A 25 -17.62 3.81 3.24
C THR A 25 -19.02 3.55 3.82
N SER A 26 -19.93 2.95 3.06
CA SER A 26 -21.27 2.62 3.55
C SER A 26 -21.24 1.57 4.66
N THR A 27 -20.34 0.59 4.58
CA THR A 27 -20.14 -0.41 5.63
C THR A 27 -19.70 0.26 6.93
N PHE A 28 -18.70 1.13 6.88
CA PHE A 28 -18.27 1.88 8.07
C PHE A 28 -19.38 2.77 8.63
N GLN A 29 -20.11 3.47 7.78
CA GLN A 29 -21.23 4.31 8.24
C GLN A 29 -22.32 3.48 8.94
N ASN A 30 -22.59 2.26 8.49
CA ASN A 30 -23.56 1.36 9.09
C ASN A 30 -23.11 0.83 10.46
N PHE A 31 -21.82 0.53 10.63
CA PHE A 31 -21.30 0.03 11.91
C PHE A 31 -20.96 1.14 12.91
N TYR A 32 -20.76 2.34 12.43
CA TYR A 32 -20.40 3.51 13.25
C TYR A 32 -21.35 4.69 12.91
N PRO A 33 -22.67 4.56 13.17
CA PRO A 33 -23.66 5.57 12.78
C PRO A 33 -23.43 6.93 13.46
N GLU A 34 -22.83 6.92 14.65
CA GLU A 34 -22.50 8.13 15.41
C GLU A 34 -21.39 8.97 14.76
N GLN A 35 -20.62 8.37 13.86
CA GLN A 35 -19.55 9.05 13.14
C GLN A 35 -19.98 9.40 11.73
N SER A 36 -19.91 10.67 11.38
CA SER A 36 -20.17 11.12 10.02
C SER A 36 -18.98 10.79 9.11
N VAL A 37 -18.95 9.57 8.54
CA VAL A 37 -17.91 9.16 7.60
C VAL A 37 -18.14 9.79 6.25
N LYS A 38 -17.24 10.67 5.81
CA LYS A 38 -17.27 11.28 4.47
C LYS A 38 -16.31 10.55 3.53
N PHE A 39 -16.68 10.48 2.27
CA PHE A 39 -15.81 9.93 1.22
C PHE A 39 -15.70 10.90 0.06
N ILE A 40 -14.47 11.30 -0.25
CA ILE A 40 -14.14 12.13 -1.40
C ILE A 40 -13.25 11.31 -2.34
N SER A 41 -13.68 11.18 -3.59
CA SER A 41 -12.86 10.53 -4.62
C SER A 41 -12.41 11.53 -5.66
N PHE A 42 -11.20 11.35 -6.15
CA PHE A 42 -10.67 12.13 -7.26
C PHE A 42 -10.16 11.21 -8.36
N THR A 43 -10.09 11.73 -9.59
CA THR A 43 -9.50 11.05 -10.73
C THR A 43 -8.34 11.87 -11.25
N ALA A 44 -7.17 11.25 -11.38
CA ALA A 44 -6.03 11.85 -12.03
C ALA A 44 -5.60 10.94 -13.19
N ASN A 45 -5.73 11.44 -14.40
CA ASN A 45 -5.28 10.74 -15.61
C ASN A 45 -3.97 11.37 -16.06
N SER A 46 -2.97 10.54 -16.34
CA SER A 46 -1.79 11.02 -17.06
C SER A 46 -2.23 11.52 -18.44
N ARG A 47 -1.74 12.68 -18.84
CA ARG A 47 -1.92 13.12 -20.23
C ARG A 47 -1.20 12.15 -21.14
N ALA A 48 -1.71 12.01 -22.37
CA ALA A 48 -0.95 11.37 -23.43
C ALA A 48 0.44 12.06 -23.54
N PRO A 49 1.50 11.29 -23.82
CA PRO A 49 2.83 11.86 -23.99
C PRO A 49 2.79 12.98 -25.05
N ILE A 50 3.57 14.01 -24.85
CA ILE A 50 3.79 15.07 -25.82
C ILE A 50 4.23 14.42 -27.14
N SER A 51 3.68 14.85 -28.25
CA SER A 51 4.03 14.27 -29.56
C SER A 51 5.51 14.45 -29.86
N GLU A 52 6.09 13.56 -30.66
CA GLU A 52 7.50 13.69 -31.11
C GLU A 52 7.76 15.04 -31.80
N LYS A 53 6.74 15.62 -32.47
CA LYS A 53 6.79 16.94 -33.11
C LYS A 53 6.97 18.08 -32.10
N GLU A 54 6.58 17.87 -30.85
CA GLU A 54 6.72 18.83 -29.73
C GLU A 54 7.95 18.51 -28.85
N GLY A 55 8.85 17.65 -29.33
CA GLY A 55 10.05 17.27 -28.59
C GLY A 55 9.82 16.25 -27.47
N GLY A 56 8.64 15.62 -27.42
CA GLY A 56 8.33 14.58 -26.48
C GLY A 56 9.00 13.24 -26.80
N LEU A 57 9.26 12.44 -25.75
CA LEU A 57 9.74 11.08 -25.92
C LEU A 57 8.64 10.17 -26.44
N LYS A 58 9.02 9.20 -27.27
CA LYS A 58 8.12 8.20 -27.81
C LYS A 58 7.57 7.29 -26.72
N GLY A 59 6.27 7.31 -26.50
CA GLY A 59 5.58 6.51 -25.48
C GLY A 59 5.52 7.21 -24.10
N SER A 60 4.69 6.69 -23.21
CA SER A 60 4.61 7.14 -21.83
C SER A 60 5.60 6.39 -20.95
N GLU A 61 6.23 7.06 -19.99
CA GLU A 61 7.01 6.38 -18.96
C GLU A 61 6.07 5.50 -18.13
N ASN A 62 6.32 4.19 -18.14
CA ASN A 62 5.55 3.24 -17.34
C ASN A 62 6.05 3.23 -15.89
N THR A 63 5.81 4.32 -15.17
CA THR A 63 6.20 4.47 -13.77
C THR A 63 5.04 4.89 -12.90
N SER A 64 5.02 4.40 -11.66
CA SER A 64 4.08 4.84 -10.62
C SER A 64 4.76 5.57 -9.45
N ARG A 65 6.03 5.96 -9.64
CA ARG A 65 6.85 6.57 -8.56
C ARG A 65 6.22 7.82 -7.94
N GLY A 66 5.61 8.68 -8.74
CA GLY A 66 4.95 9.90 -8.26
C GLY A 66 3.54 9.71 -7.71
N ARG A 67 2.95 8.50 -7.84
CA ARG A 67 1.54 8.26 -7.49
C ARG A 67 1.23 8.48 -6.01
N SER A 68 2.10 8.04 -5.13
CA SER A 68 1.89 8.21 -3.69
C SER A 68 1.98 9.68 -3.27
N LEU A 69 2.88 10.47 -3.87
CA LEU A 69 2.93 11.92 -3.64
C LEU A 69 1.63 12.60 -4.10
N LEU A 70 1.09 12.21 -5.24
CA LEU A 70 -0.22 12.68 -5.71
C LEU A 70 -1.32 12.42 -4.68
N PHE A 71 -1.33 11.23 -4.05
CA PHE A 71 -2.32 10.89 -3.03
C PHE A 71 -2.16 11.76 -1.77
N LEU A 72 -0.93 11.99 -1.33
CA LEU A 72 -0.65 12.88 -0.20
C LEU A 72 -1.08 14.31 -0.50
N CYS A 73 -0.75 14.84 -1.67
CA CYS A 73 -1.14 16.20 -2.07
C CYS A 73 -2.67 16.34 -2.17
N ALA A 74 -3.37 15.36 -2.72
CA ALA A 74 -4.83 15.39 -2.78
C ALA A 74 -5.46 15.36 -1.38
N ALA A 75 -4.95 14.50 -0.48
CA ALA A 75 -5.44 14.44 0.89
C ALA A 75 -5.14 15.74 1.67
N LEU A 76 -3.95 16.32 1.51
CA LEU A 76 -3.58 17.60 2.11
C LEU A 76 -4.46 18.76 1.61
N SER A 77 -4.78 18.78 0.31
CA SER A 77 -5.68 19.81 -0.25
C SER A 77 -7.06 19.74 0.40
N ILE A 78 -7.59 18.54 0.58
CA ILE A 78 -8.87 18.31 1.26
C ILE A 78 -8.77 18.68 2.75
N ALA A 79 -7.71 18.25 3.44
CA ALA A 79 -7.48 18.60 4.84
C ALA A 79 -7.40 20.11 5.05
N GLY A 80 -6.70 20.83 4.15
CA GLY A 80 -6.61 22.30 4.19
C GLY A 80 -7.96 23.01 4.02
N ILE A 81 -8.86 22.44 3.20
CA ILE A 81 -10.25 22.95 3.05
C ILE A 81 -11.06 22.68 4.32
N LEU A 82 -10.87 21.54 4.96
CA LEU A 82 -11.59 21.16 6.18
C LEU A 82 -11.12 21.97 7.41
N GLY A 83 -9.85 22.38 7.42
CA GLY A 83 -9.30 23.21 8.49
C GLY A 83 -7.77 23.19 8.53
N ARG A 84 -7.19 24.26 9.07
CA ARG A 84 -5.72 24.47 9.09
C ARG A 84 -4.94 23.39 9.85
N ASN A 85 -5.54 22.75 10.83
CA ASN A 85 -4.89 21.77 11.72
C ASN A 85 -5.43 20.34 11.53
N VAL A 86 -6.23 20.10 10.48
CA VAL A 86 -6.76 18.77 10.22
C VAL A 86 -5.62 17.85 9.77
N PRO A 87 -5.31 16.77 10.51
CA PRO A 87 -4.24 15.86 10.14
C PRO A 87 -4.64 14.97 8.96
N VAL A 88 -3.64 14.56 8.18
CA VAL A 88 -3.78 13.53 7.15
C VAL A 88 -3.20 12.22 7.67
N TYR A 89 -4.02 11.20 7.80
CA TYR A 89 -3.59 9.87 8.20
C TYR A 89 -3.32 9.00 6.99
N ILE A 90 -2.14 8.37 6.95
CA ILE A 90 -1.76 7.37 5.97
C ILE A 90 -1.43 6.05 6.68
N PRO A 91 -2.42 5.15 6.85
CA PRO A 91 -2.27 3.94 7.68
C PRO A 91 -1.52 2.83 6.95
N GLU A 92 -0.23 3.04 6.67
CA GLU A 92 0.61 2.06 6.02
C GLU A 92 1.46 1.32 7.04
N ASN A 93 1.56 -0.01 6.93
CA ASN A 93 2.35 -0.82 7.85
C ASN A 93 3.86 -0.59 7.68
N GLY A 94 4.64 -0.83 8.74
CA GLY A 94 6.06 -0.55 8.79
C GLY A 94 6.88 -1.28 7.74
N PHE A 95 6.51 -2.52 7.40
CA PHE A 95 7.23 -3.30 6.39
C PHE A 95 7.15 -2.66 4.99
N ILE A 96 5.98 -2.14 4.61
CA ILE A 96 5.80 -1.38 3.37
C ILE A 96 6.38 0.02 3.51
N GLY A 97 6.22 0.65 4.68
CA GLY A 97 6.76 1.99 4.96
C GLY A 97 8.28 2.05 4.83
N LEU A 98 8.99 1.15 5.47
CA LEU A 98 10.45 1.03 5.35
C LEU A 98 10.88 0.64 3.93
N ASN A 99 10.06 -0.14 3.23
CA ASN A 99 10.29 -0.56 1.85
C ASN A 99 11.72 -1.06 1.58
N ILE A 100 12.20 -1.95 2.47
CA ILE A 100 13.53 -2.54 2.37
C ILE A 100 13.62 -3.30 1.05
N PRO A 101 14.63 -3.04 0.20
CA PRO A 101 14.74 -3.67 -1.09
C PRO A 101 15.01 -5.18 -0.94
N LEU A 102 14.06 -6.00 -1.35
CA LEU A 102 14.18 -7.46 -1.32
C LEU A 102 15.15 -7.98 -2.39
N THR A 103 15.32 -7.24 -3.47
CA THR A 103 16.22 -7.56 -4.58
C THR A 103 17.10 -6.38 -4.95
N GLY A 104 18.25 -6.65 -5.57
CA GLY A 104 19.16 -5.60 -6.06
C GLY A 104 18.50 -4.60 -7.02
N GLY A 105 17.58 -5.06 -7.87
CA GLY A 105 16.85 -4.21 -8.82
C GLY A 105 15.84 -3.23 -8.18
N ARG A 106 15.54 -3.39 -6.90
CA ARG A 106 14.68 -2.47 -6.13
C ARG A 106 15.46 -1.49 -5.27
N LYS A 107 16.78 -1.41 -5.40
CA LYS A 107 17.60 -0.44 -4.68
C LYS A 107 17.50 0.97 -5.30
N GLY A 108 17.75 1.98 -4.50
CA GLY A 108 17.80 3.37 -4.94
C GLY A 108 16.46 3.96 -5.35
N THR A 109 16.42 4.64 -6.49
CA THR A 109 15.24 5.37 -7.00
C THR A 109 14.12 4.49 -7.54
N CYS A 110 14.35 3.19 -7.67
CA CYS A 110 13.37 2.24 -8.19
C CYS A 110 12.25 1.88 -7.19
N SER A 111 12.35 2.37 -5.95
CA SER A 111 11.36 2.12 -4.89
C SER A 111 10.68 3.40 -4.44
N THR A 112 9.35 3.35 -4.27
CA THR A 112 8.58 4.44 -3.65
C THR A 112 8.78 4.39 -2.14
N ARG A 113 9.07 5.54 -1.52
CA ARG A 113 9.34 5.65 -0.07
C ARG A 113 8.40 6.64 0.62
N THR A 114 7.21 6.81 0.09
CA THR A 114 6.28 7.88 0.47
C THR A 114 5.81 7.79 1.92
N THR A 115 5.87 6.61 2.52
CA THR A 115 5.46 6.38 3.92
C THR A 115 6.64 6.04 4.83
N HIS A 116 7.87 6.13 4.31
CA HIS A 116 9.08 5.98 5.11
C HIS A 116 9.16 7.10 6.17
N PRO A 117 9.49 6.81 7.45
CA PRO A 117 9.52 7.82 8.52
C PRO A 117 10.38 9.05 8.17
N TYR A 118 11.56 8.84 7.61
CA TYR A 118 12.43 9.93 7.13
C TYR A 118 11.71 10.83 6.10
N PHE A 119 11.08 10.23 5.08
CA PHE A 119 10.37 11.00 4.07
C PHE A 119 9.23 11.82 4.69
N LEU A 120 8.44 11.21 5.57
CA LEU A 120 7.32 11.92 6.21
C LEU A 120 7.79 13.06 7.10
N ARG A 121 8.91 12.91 7.84
CA ARG A 121 9.51 14.01 8.59
C ARG A 121 9.91 15.17 7.68
N GLN A 122 10.71 14.87 6.65
CA GLN A 122 11.17 15.91 5.70
C GLN A 122 9.99 16.58 5.00
N PHE A 123 8.98 15.83 4.63
CA PHE A 123 7.81 16.39 3.95
C PHE A 123 6.99 17.28 4.89
N ASN A 124 6.77 16.87 6.13
CA ASN A 124 6.13 17.71 7.14
C ASN A 124 6.92 18.99 7.43
N ASP A 125 8.25 18.94 7.44
CA ASP A 125 9.09 20.13 7.60
C ASP A 125 8.96 21.10 6.41
N VAL A 126 8.88 20.58 5.18
CA VAL A 126 8.60 21.41 3.99
C VAL A 126 7.20 22.03 4.10
N LEU A 127 6.18 21.28 4.52
CA LEU A 127 4.82 21.81 4.70
C LEU A 127 4.81 23.00 5.68
N LYS A 128 5.50 22.86 6.81
CA LYS A 128 5.65 23.98 7.79
C LYS A 128 6.34 25.20 7.18
N GLN A 129 7.42 24.99 6.42
CA GLN A 129 8.18 26.08 5.79
C GLN A 129 7.33 26.87 4.78
N VAL A 130 6.40 26.21 4.07
CA VAL A 130 5.47 26.88 3.15
C VAL A 130 4.17 27.31 3.80
N GLY A 131 4.07 27.26 5.13
CA GLY A 131 2.93 27.76 5.91
C GLY A 131 1.73 26.81 5.99
N ILE A 132 1.86 25.54 5.58
CA ILE A 132 0.83 24.50 5.70
C ILE A 132 0.96 23.83 7.07
N GLN A 133 -0.09 23.92 7.88
CA GLN A 133 -0.12 23.38 9.24
C GLN A 133 -0.69 21.96 9.34
N ASN A 134 -1.31 21.47 8.28
CA ASN A 134 -1.81 20.09 8.18
C ASN A 134 -0.63 19.13 8.16
N THR A 135 -0.56 18.21 9.13
CA THR A 135 0.52 17.22 9.25
C THR A 135 0.10 15.88 8.68
N ILE A 136 1.05 15.14 8.12
CA ILE A 136 0.86 13.76 7.67
C ILE A 136 1.39 12.83 8.76
N ILE A 137 0.57 11.88 9.16
CA ILE A 137 0.85 10.95 10.26
C ILE A 137 0.65 9.51 9.78
N ASN A 138 1.64 8.67 10.00
CA ASN A 138 1.51 7.22 9.88
C ASN A 138 1.61 6.59 11.28
N PHE A 139 0.46 6.26 11.87
CA PHE A 139 0.41 5.65 13.21
C PHE A 139 0.71 4.14 13.20
N PHE A 140 0.82 3.51 12.02
CA PHE A 140 1.22 2.11 11.87
C PHE A 140 2.66 1.92 11.35
N ALA A 141 3.47 2.98 11.37
CA ALA A 141 4.83 2.95 10.82
C ALA A 141 5.74 1.86 11.42
N TYR A 142 5.45 1.40 12.62
CA TYR A 142 6.22 0.38 13.35
C TYR A 142 5.44 -0.92 13.58
N ASN A 143 4.25 -1.05 13.02
CA ASN A 143 3.45 -2.26 13.10
C ASN A 143 3.58 -3.11 11.84
N THR A 144 3.65 -4.41 12.01
CA THR A 144 3.43 -5.34 10.90
C THR A 144 1.96 -5.35 10.48
N LYS A 145 1.68 -5.74 9.26
CA LYS A 145 0.28 -5.86 8.81
C LYS A 145 -0.53 -6.87 9.64
N ARG A 146 0.14 -7.92 10.17
CA ARG A 146 -0.50 -8.89 11.06
C ARG A 146 -0.93 -8.26 12.38
N GLU A 147 -0.06 -7.49 13.03
CA GLU A 147 -0.40 -6.77 14.26
C GLU A 147 -1.59 -5.82 14.06
N ILE A 148 -1.63 -5.10 12.94
CA ILE A 148 -2.77 -4.24 12.59
C ILE A 148 -4.06 -5.08 12.47
N VAL A 149 -4.01 -6.21 11.76
CA VAL A 149 -5.16 -7.11 11.62
C VAL A 149 -5.61 -7.66 12.97
N GLN A 150 -4.68 -8.05 13.84
CA GLN A 150 -5.03 -8.58 15.17
C GLN A 150 -5.78 -7.56 16.03
N GLN A 151 -5.54 -6.26 15.88
CA GLN A 151 -6.24 -5.20 16.60
C GLN A 151 -7.71 -5.05 16.19
N VAL A 152 -8.06 -5.42 14.94
CA VAL A 152 -9.40 -5.15 14.37
C VAL A 152 -10.17 -6.38 13.93
N LYS A 153 -9.55 -7.56 13.91
CA LYS A 153 -10.12 -8.81 13.35
C LYS A 153 -11.47 -9.20 13.93
N ASP A 154 -11.70 -8.86 15.19
CA ASP A 154 -12.94 -9.24 15.90
C ASP A 154 -14.07 -8.23 15.73
N THR A 155 -13.79 -7.06 15.13
CA THR A 155 -14.81 -6.05 14.86
C THR A 155 -15.76 -6.49 13.73
N ASN A 156 -17.04 -6.13 13.85
CA ASN A 156 -18.04 -6.44 12.83
C ASN A 156 -17.73 -5.76 11.49
N ALA A 157 -17.20 -4.54 11.52
CA ALA A 157 -16.78 -3.83 10.31
C ALA A 157 -15.68 -4.59 9.56
N PHE A 158 -14.64 -5.08 10.26
CA PHE A 158 -13.59 -5.86 9.63
C PHE A 158 -14.15 -7.16 9.04
N LYS A 159 -14.90 -7.94 9.81
CA LYS A 159 -15.49 -9.22 9.36
C LYS A 159 -16.35 -9.07 8.11
N SER A 160 -17.03 -7.92 7.99
CA SER A 160 -17.91 -7.65 6.84
C SER A 160 -17.17 -7.25 5.57
N CYS A 161 -15.97 -6.66 5.65
CA CYS A 161 -15.35 -6.05 4.48
C CYS A 161 -13.93 -6.54 4.14
N TYR A 162 -13.22 -7.23 5.06
CA TYR A 162 -11.83 -7.63 4.79
C TYR A 162 -11.65 -8.45 3.52
N ALA A 163 -12.63 -9.31 3.22
CA ALA A 163 -12.62 -10.19 2.06
C ALA A 163 -12.65 -9.44 0.72
N ASP A 164 -13.25 -8.25 0.70
CA ASP A 164 -13.35 -7.40 -0.48
C ASP A 164 -12.18 -6.45 -0.66
N THR A 165 -11.24 -6.42 0.31
CA THR A 165 -10.02 -5.60 0.19
C THR A 165 -9.07 -6.17 -0.85
N ILE A 166 -8.40 -5.27 -1.59
CA ILE A 166 -7.42 -5.63 -2.62
C ILE A 166 -6.04 -5.14 -2.20
N SER A 167 -5.09 -6.07 -2.14
CA SER A 167 -3.67 -5.78 -1.89
C SER A 167 -2.78 -6.04 -3.12
N CYS A 168 -3.31 -6.65 -4.15
CA CYS A 168 -2.57 -7.15 -5.30
C CYS A 168 -1.88 -6.05 -6.12
N SER A 169 -0.62 -6.28 -6.54
CA SER A 169 0.07 -5.41 -7.51
C SER A 169 -0.54 -5.49 -8.91
N HIS A 170 -1.27 -6.57 -9.20
CA HIS A 170 -1.83 -6.85 -10.52
C HIS A 170 -3.33 -7.21 -10.46
N PRO A 171 -4.18 -6.39 -9.82
CA PRO A 171 -5.56 -6.77 -9.49
C PRO A 171 -6.44 -6.97 -10.72
N CYS A 172 -6.04 -6.43 -11.86
CA CYS A 172 -6.82 -6.45 -13.10
C CYS A 172 -6.31 -7.45 -14.14
N LEU A 173 -5.27 -8.26 -13.85
CA LEU A 173 -4.72 -9.23 -14.81
C LEU A 173 -5.76 -10.23 -15.32
N ALA A 174 -6.70 -10.63 -14.46
CA ALA A 174 -7.74 -11.60 -14.83
C ALA A 174 -8.60 -11.14 -16.04
N ARG A 175 -8.70 -9.84 -16.31
CA ARG A 175 -9.44 -9.31 -17.48
C ARG A 175 -8.87 -9.78 -18.81
N TYR A 176 -7.58 -10.14 -18.84
CA TYR A 176 -6.89 -10.61 -20.05
C TYR A 176 -6.88 -12.13 -20.22
N ASN A 177 -7.48 -12.87 -19.27
CA ASN A 177 -7.56 -14.32 -19.39
C ASN A 177 -8.41 -14.71 -20.59
N LYS A 178 -7.84 -15.50 -21.51
CA LYS A 178 -8.55 -16.01 -22.70
C LYS A 178 -9.55 -17.09 -22.31
N ASN A 179 -9.16 -18.01 -21.43
CA ASN A 179 -9.89 -19.24 -21.11
C ASN A 179 -10.16 -19.38 -19.61
N GLY A 180 -10.52 -18.33 -18.91
CA GLY A 180 -10.75 -18.39 -17.46
C GLY A 180 -11.68 -17.29 -16.96
N SER A 181 -11.84 -17.22 -15.65
CA SER A 181 -12.62 -16.16 -15.04
C SER A 181 -12.03 -14.79 -15.39
N LYS A 182 -12.90 -13.88 -15.83
CA LYS A 182 -12.57 -12.46 -16.07
C LYS A 182 -12.92 -11.58 -14.87
N GLU A 183 -13.08 -12.20 -13.70
CA GLU A 183 -13.38 -11.46 -12.48
C GLU A 183 -12.17 -10.59 -12.10
N TYR A 184 -12.42 -9.29 -11.92
CA TYR A 184 -11.44 -8.33 -11.43
C TYR A 184 -12.15 -7.18 -10.71
N PRO A 185 -11.52 -6.50 -9.76
CA PRO A 185 -10.20 -6.78 -9.21
C PRO A 185 -10.17 -8.02 -8.32
N ILE A 186 -9.08 -8.78 -8.38
CA ILE A 186 -8.87 -9.96 -7.56
C ILE A 186 -7.41 -10.03 -7.07
N ASN A 187 -7.21 -10.56 -5.87
CA ASN A 187 -5.88 -10.83 -5.36
C ASN A 187 -5.28 -12.06 -6.05
N CYS A 188 -4.06 -11.94 -6.62
CA CYS A 188 -3.44 -13.05 -7.35
C CYS A 188 -2.96 -14.19 -6.44
N GLY A 189 -2.53 -13.88 -5.22
CA GLY A 189 -2.07 -14.86 -4.24
C GLY A 189 -0.57 -15.12 -4.21
N TYR A 190 0.20 -14.58 -5.17
CA TYR A 190 1.65 -14.83 -5.30
C TYR A 190 2.53 -13.59 -5.41
N CYS A 191 1.99 -12.42 -5.73
CA CYS A 191 2.78 -11.18 -5.71
C CYS A 191 3.11 -10.74 -4.28
N TYR A 192 4.15 -9.94 -4.12
CA TYR A 192 4.63 -9.48 -2.83
C TYR A 192 3.53 -8.94 -1.89
N PRO A 193 2.65 -7.98 -2.30
CA PRO A 193 1.57 -7.55 -1.43
C PRO A 193 0.54 -8.64 -1.09
N CYS A 194 0.32 -9.62 -1.98
CA CYS A 194 -0.55 -10.77 -1.67
C CYS A 194 0.09 -11.73 -0.67
N LEU A 195 1.42 -11.92 -0.71
CA LEU A 195 2.13 -12.73 0.28
C LEU A 195 2.05 -12.08 1.67
N ILE A 196 2.25 -10.76 1.76
CA ILE A 196 2.06 -10.00 3.01
C ILE A 196 0.61 -10.11 3.50
N ARG A 197 -0.37 -10.03 2.59
CA ARG A 197 -1.77 -10.23 2.94
C ARG A 197 -2.03 -11.62 3.50
N LYS A 198 -1.60 -12.67 2.80
CA LYS A 198 -1.76 -14.06 3.27
C LYS A 198 -1.17 -14.26 4.66
N SER A 199 0.06 -13.78 4.90
CA SER A 199 0.72 -13.90 6.22
C SER A 199 -0.02 -13.14 7.32
N SER A 200 -0.65 -12.01 6.99
CA SER A 200 -1.39 -11.21 7.98
C SER A 200 -2.77 -11.76 8.31
N LEU A 201 -3.37 -12.51 7.40
CA LEU A 201 -4.71 -13.10 7.51
C LEU A 201 -4.67 -14.63 7.72
N LEU A 202 -3.54 -15.19 8.11
CA LEU A 202 -3.29 -16.64 8.15
C LEU A 202 -4.38 -17.42 8.91
N ASP A 203 -4.94 -16.83 9.96
CA ASP A 203 -5.95 -17.48 10.82
C ASP A 203 -7.40 -17.14 10.40
N ILE A 204 -7.59 -16.34 9.36
CA ILE A 204 -8.88 -15.73 9.03
C ILE A 204 -9.25 -15.96 7.56
N ASP A 205 -8.26 -15.94 6.66
CA ASP A 205 -8.51 -15.80 5.22
C ASP A 205 -8.83 -17.15 4.56
N GLU A 206 -9.76 -17.07 3.61
CA GLU A 206 -10.08 -18.20 2.76
C GLU A 206 -9.23 -18.16 1.49
N ILE A 207 -8.37 -19.17 1.31
CA ILE A 207 -7.53 -19.37 0.12
C ILE A 207 -8.36 -19.30 -1.19
N LYS A 208 -9.64 -19.64 -1.12
CA LYS A 208 -10.57 -19.63 -2.26
C LYS A 208 -10.74 -18.27 -2.94
N LYS A 209 -10.43 -17.17 -2.25
CA LYS A 209 -10.57 -15.79 -2.76
C LYS A 209 -9.39 -15.27 -3.58
N TYR A 210 -8.35 -16.07 -3.74
CA TYR A 210 -7.22 -15.75 -4.61
C TYR A 210 -7.38 -16.39 -6.00
N SER A 211 -6.83 -15.75 -7.03
CA SER A 211 -6.84 -16.33 -8.38
C SER A 211 -5.96 -17.59 -8.47
N TYR A 212 -4.85 -17.63 -7.71
CA TYR A 212 -4.06 -18.84 -7.48
C TYR A 212 -4.42 -19.42 -6.12
N LYS A 213 -4.88 -20.66 -6.11
CA LYS A 213 -5.44 -21.34 -4.94
C LYS A 213 -4.49 -22.37 -4.31
N GLY A 214 -3.34 -22.63 -4.93
CA GLY A 214 -2.34 -23.58 -4.42
C GLY A 214 -1.41 -22.96 -3.38
N GLU A 215 -0.62 -23.84 -2.78
CA GLU A 215 0.39 -23.46 -1.81
C GLU A 215 1.57 -22.71 -2.45
N ALA A 216 2.28 -21.91 -1.64
CA ALA A 216 3.42 -21.13 -2.12
C ALA A 216 4.55 -22.02 -2.69
N TYR A 217 4.76 -23.20 -2.09
CA TYR A 217 5.75 -24.16 -2.58
C TYR A 217 5.39 -24.71 -3.96
N GLU A 218 4.14 -25.12 -4.16
CA GLU A 218 3.65 -25.61 -5.46
C GLU A 218 3.78 -24.53 -6.53
N PHE A 219 3.50 -23.28 -6.18
CA PHE A 219 3.68 -22.15 -7.08
C PHE A 219 5.14 -21.96 -7.45
N LEU A 220 6.06 -22.06 -6.47
CA LEU A 220 7.49 -21.93 -6.71
C LEU A 220 7.99 -22.99 -7.67
N MET A 221 7.62 -24.25 -7.45
CA MET A 221 8.01 -25.37 -8.31
C MET A 221 7.45 -25.25 -9.73
N ALA A 222 6.20 -24.81 -9.87
CA ALA A 222 5.56 -24.65 -11.19
C ALA A 222 6.13 -23.47 -12.01
N TYR A 223 6.73 -22.46 -11.34
CA TYR A 223 7.19 -21.22 -11.97
C TYR A 223 8.62 -20.84 -11.56
N GLU A 224 9.48 -21.82 -11.29
CA GLU A 224 10.81 -21.60 -10.70
C GLU A 224 11.66 -20.57 -11.46
N GLU A 225 11.68 -20.65 -12.79
CA GLU A 225 12.43 -19.74 -13.65
C GLU A 225 11.58 -18.56 -14.17
N SER A 226 10.33 -18.45 -13.76
CA SER A 226 9.41 -17.44 -14.25
C SER A 226 9.48 -16.15 -13.42
N GLU A 227 9.28 -15.01 -14.09
CA GLU A 227 9.05 -13.72 -13.42
C GLU A 227 7.84 -13.75 -12.45
N LYS A 228 6.90 -14.67 -12.63
CA LYS A 228 5.75 -14.81 -11.73
C LYS A 228 6.16 -15.17 -10.31
N SER A 229 7.21 -15.99 -10.13
CA SER A 229 7.70 -16.40 -8.81
C SER A 229 8.79 -15.47 -8.25
N ALA A 230 9.18 -14.42 -8.98
CA ALA A 230 10.24 -13.51 -8.57
C ALA A 230 9.99 -12.88 -7.18
N ASP A 231 8.75 -12.46 -6.92
CA ASP A 231 8.38 -11.90 -5.62
C ASP A 231 8.49 -12.95 -4.49
N LEU A 232 8.06 -14.18 -4.73
CA LEU A 232 8.15 -15.26 -3.75
C LEU A 232 9.62 -15.63 -3.46
N ARG A 233 10.45 -15.78 -4.50
CA ARG A 233 11.90 -16.03 -4.33
C ARG A 233 12.56 -14.90 -3.53
N ALA A 234 12.20 -13.64 -3.81
CA ALA A 234 12.74 -12.48 -3.10
C ALA A 234 12.33 -12.48 -1.61
N VAL A 235 11.09 -12.84 -1.29
CA VAL A 235 10.60 -12.97 0.09
C VAL A 235 11.35 -14.10 0.81
N LEU A 236 11.46 -15.28 0.21
CA LEU A 236 12.19 -16.40 0.80
C LEU A 236 13.66 -16.09 1.04
N GLY A 237 14.33 -15.45 0.06
CA GLY A 237 15.71 -14.98 0.22
C GLY A 237 15.86 -13.94 1.33
N SER A 238 14.89 -13.05 1.50
CA SER A 238 14.86 -12.08 2.59
C SER A 238 14.69 -12.76 3.95
N ILE A 239 13.78 -13.73 4.07
CA ILE A 239 13.59 -14.51 5.30
C ILE A 239 14.88 -15.27 5.67
N TYR A 240 15.51 -15.91 4.68
CA TYR A 240 16.79 -16.60 4.90
C TYR A 240 17.85 -15.63 5.42
N ARG A 241 18.01 -14.49 4.78
CA ARG A 241 18.96 -13.45 5.18
C ARG A 241 18.68 -12.93 6.59
N CYS A 242 17.43 -12.62 6.93
CA CYS A 242 17.06 -12.17 8.28
C CYS A 242 17.40 -13.21 9.36
N LYS A 243 17.24 -14.50 9.07
CA LYS A 243 17.56 -15.58 10.01
C LYS A 243 19.07 -15.78 10.24
N HIS A 244 19.92 -15.35 9.29
CA HIS A 244 21.37 -15.60 9.32
C HIS A 244 22.19 -14.32 9.48
N SER A 245 21.52 -13.16 9.58
CA SER A 245 22.21 -11.87 9.82
C SER A 245 22.23 -11.53 11.30
N SER A 246 23.30 -10.86 11.72
CA SER A 246 23.39 -10.25 13.04
C SER A 246 22.50 -9.01 13.14
N ASP A 247 22.15 -8.60 14.37
CA ASP A 247 21.38 -7.36 14.63
C ASP A 247 22.06 -6.13 14.00
N LYS A 248 23.39 -6.07 14.00
CA LYS A 248 24.13 -4.98 13.39
C LYS A 248 23.93 -4.91 11.88
N GLU A 249 23.89 -6.05 11.20
CA GLU A 249 23.62 -6.12 9.76
C GLU A 249 22.18 -5.76 9.44
N LEU A 250 21.22 -6.26 10.21
CA LEU A 250 19.80 -5.92 10.05
C LEU A 250 19.56 -4.41 10.25
N LYS A 251 20.14 -3.80 11.29
CA LYS A 251 20.07 -2.35 11.52
C LYS A 251 20.67 -1.55 10.36
N ARG A 252 21.78 -2.02 9.78
CA ARG A 252 22.37 -1.41 8.60
C ARG A 252 21.45 -1.52 7.38
N ASP A 253 20.84 -2.68 7.17
CA ASP A 253 19.94 -2.91 6.03
C ASP A 253 18.68 -2.05 6.13
N ILE A 254 18.13 -1.84 7.32
CA ILE A 254 17.01 -0.93 7.56
C ILE A 254 17.39 0.51 7.22
N ARG A 255 18.57 0.96 7.63
CA ARG A 255 19.05 2.34 7.39
C ARG A 255 19.45 2.62 5.94
N CYS A 256 19.68 1.60 5.12
CA CYS A 256 20.10 1.82 3.73
C CYS A 256 19.02 2.47 2.84
N VAL A 257 17.78 2.53 3.30
CA VAL A 257 16.63 3.07 2.53
C VAL A 257 16.26 4.50 2.93
N GLY A 258 16.79 5.00 4.06
CA GLY A 258 16.56 6.35 4.57
C GLY A 258 17.08 6.47 5.99
N GLU A 259 17.39 7.69 6.41
CA GLU A 259 17.87 7.96 7.75
C GLU A 259 16.78 7.70 8.79
N LEU A 260 17.06 6.84 9.76
CA LEU A 260 16.23 6.56 10.91
C LEU A 260 16.94 7.00 12.19
N THR A 261 16.17 7.57 13.12
CA THR A 261 16.68 7.87 14.46
C THR A 261 16.97 6.57 15.24
N GLU A 262 17.77 6.64 16.31
CA GLU A 262 18.03 5.46 17.16
C GLU A 262 16.72 4.92 17.78
N GLU A 263 15.79 5.79 18.15
CA GLU A 263 14.47 5.41 18.65
C GLU A 263 13.66 4.65 17.58
N GLU A 264 13.67 5.12 16.33
CA GLU A 264 12.97 4.47 15.21
C GLU A 264 13.57 3.11 14.86
N VAL A 265 14.87 2.93 15.03
CA VAL A 265 15.56 1.64 14.83
C VAL A 265 15.30 0.67 15.97
N GLY A 266 14.94 1.17 17.16
CA GLY A 266 14.61 0.36 18.34
C GLY A 266 13.17 -0.14 18.37
N LYS A 267 12.31 0.41 17.54
CA LYS A 267 10.88 0.02 17.41
C LYS A 267 10.68 -1.07 16.37
#